data_154d448d3d845a0e4c5a86c490a4bfa6
#
_entry.id   154d448d3d845a0e4c5a86c490a4bfa6
#
_cell.length_a   1.000
_cell.length_b   1.000
_cell.length_c   1.000
_cell.angle_alpha   90.00
_cell.angle_beta   90.00
_cell.angle_gamma   90.00
#
_symmetry.space_group_name_H-M   'P 1'
#
loop_
_entity.id
_entity.type
_entity.pdbx_description
1 polymer ?
#
loop_
_entity_poly.entity_id
_entity_poly.type
_entity_poly.pdbx_seq_one_letter_code
_entity_poly.pdbx_strand_id
1 'polypeptide(L)'
;MIFSQSEAPVLEAMKQHLQNRVVPFDVPGHKGGRGTRELTDFLGLSCLKADVNSMKPLDNLCHPVSVIKNAQELAAEAFGAENAFFVVNGTTGSVQAMIMAACKAGEKIIMPRNVHRSAINALVVNGAIPVYVNPGTNKRLGIPLGMSVENVRKAIRENLDAKAVLINNPTYYGVCSDLREIVKLAHENGMLALVDEAHGTHFYFGENMPVSGMAAGADMAAVSMHKTGGSLTQSSLLLCGKNVSAGYIRQIINLTQTTSGSYLLIASLDIARKNLALNGREIFRKTVQYAEYARSEINKLGGYYAFGSELCGSDSFFSFDPTKLSIHTRDIGLAGIEVYDILRDEYNIQIEFGDIGNVLAIISAGDRALEIERLISSLYEIKRLYSKDKAGMFDHEYIDPQVIMPPQSAFYGDKKSVPITESGGYICGEFVMCYPPGIPILAPGEKITGDIINYILYAKEKGCMMTGTQDINIENINVVVE
;
A
#
# COMPACT_ATOMS: atom_id res chain seq x y z
N MET A 1 -11.53 18.51 -26.95
CA MET A 1 -10.13 18.44 -27.44
C MET A 1 -9.62 17.05 -27.09
N ILE A 2 -8.98 16.35 -28.01
CA ILE A 2 -8.31 15.09 -27.70
C ILE A 2 -6.94 15.49 -27.14
N PHE A 3 -6.72 15.30 -25.85
CA PHE A 3 -5.42 15.56 -25.21
C PHE A 3 -4.45 14.42 -25.56
N SER A 4 -3.17 14.75 -25.70
CA SER A 4 -2.10 13.77 -25.91
C SER A 4 -1.49 13.36 -24.56
N GLN A 5 -1.10 12.11 -24.40
CA GLN A 5 -0.35 11.64 -23.21
C GLN A 5 0.97 12.41 -22.98
N SER A 6 1.46 13.15 -24.01
CA SER A 6 2.62 14.04 -23.87
C SER A 6 2.31 15.36 -23.14
N GLU A 7 1.06 15.68 -22.90
CA GLU A 7 0.65 16.89 -22.18
C GLU A 7 0.66 16.66 -20.68
N ALA A 8 0.84 17.74 -19.91
CA ALA A 8 0.74 17.78 -18.45
C ALA A 8 -0.03 19.03 -18.03
N PRO A 9 -1.37 19.01 -18.12
CA PRO A 9 -2.21 20.22 -17.97
C PRO A 9 -2.00 20.99 -16.67
N VAL A 10 -1.84 20.28 -15.54
CA VAL A 10 -1.60 20.93 -14.24
C VAL A 10 -0.23 21.60 -14.21
N LEU A 11 0.81 20.89 -14.66
CA LEU A 11 2.17 21.43 -14.72
C LEU A 11 2.23 22.70 -15.58
N GLU A 12 1.62 22.67 -16.76
CA GLU A 12 1.66 23.82 -17.66
C GLU A 12 0.89 25.02 -17.11
N ALA A 13 -0.27 24.79 -16.46
CA ALA A 13 -1.01 25.85 -15.78
C ALA A 13 -0.21 26.47 -14.62
N MET A 14 0.50 25.66 -13.84
CA MET A 14 1.37 26.15 -12.77
C MET A 14 2.55 26.97 -13.32
N LYS A 15 3.21 26.52 -14.40
CA LYS A 15 4.27 27.29 -15.07
C LYS A 15 3.76 28.65 -15.53
N GLN A 16 2.59 28.70 -16.16
CA GLN A 16 1.97 29.94 -16.62
C GLN A 16 1.66 30.87 -15.45
N HIS A 17 1.11 30.34 -14.35
CA HIS A 17 0.85 31.12 -13.14
C HIS A 17 2.14 31.75 -12.58
N LEU A 18 3.25 30.99 -12.51
CA LEU A 18 4.53 31.49 -12.06
C LEU A 18 5.12 32.58 -12.96
N GLN A 19 4.94 32.47 -14.29
CA GLN A 19 5.37 33.48 -15.28
C GLN A 19 4.61 34.80 -15.14
N ASN A 20 3.33 34.74 -14.77
CA ASN A 20 2.48 35.92 -14.62
C ASN A 20 2.85 36.82 -13.43
N ARG A 21 3.76 36.37 -12.55
CA ARG A 21 4.26 37.11 -11.38
C ARG A 21 3.14 37.70 -10.52
N VAL A 22 2.08 36.94 -10.29
CA VAL A 22 0.91 37.35 -9.50
C VAL A 22 1.37 37.72 -8.08
N VAL A 23 0.85 38.84 -7.55
CA VAL A 23 1.08 39.25 -6.16
C VAL A 23 0.13 38.48 -5.25
N PRO A 24 0.61 37.56 -4.38
CA PRO A 24 -0.26 36.70 -3.58
C PRO A 24 -0.77 37.41 -2.32
N PHE A 25 -2.08 37.59 -2.22
CA PHE A 25 -2.79 37.91 -0.98
C PHE A 25 -3.61 36.72 -0.45
N ASP A 26 -3.55 35.59 -1.15
CA ASP A 26 -4.14 34.32 -0.82
C ASP A 26 -3.20 33.46 0.04
N VAL A 27 -3.62 32.23 0.40
CA VAL A 27 -2.78 31.21 1.03
C VAL A 27 -1.95 30.45 -0.03
N PRO A 28 -0.80 29.87 0.32
CA PRO A 28 -0.21 29.69 1.66
C PRO A 28 0.48 30.95 2.21
N GLY A 29 0.58 31.00 3.57
CA GLY A 29 1.11 32.16 4.29
C GLY A 29 2.60 32.46 4.07
N HIS A 30 3.41 31.50 3.59
CA HIS A 30 4.81 31.72 3.26
C HIS A 30 5.02 32.62 2.01
N LYS A 31 3.95 32.87 1.23
CA LYS A 31 3.96 33.83 0.11
C LYS A 31 5.12 33.62 -0.87
N GLY A 32 5.24 32.39 -1.39
CA GLY A 32 6.33 32.00 -2.30
C GLY A 32 7.71 32.05 -1.64
N GLY A 33 7.78 31.74 -0.34
CA GLY A 33 9.03 31.65 0.43
C GLY A 33 9.44 32.93 1.17
N ARG A 34 8.73 34.06 0.99
CA ARG A 34 9.09 35.33 1.65
C ARG A 34 8.82 35.35 3.15
N GLY A 35 7.83 34.56 3.60
CA GLY A 35 7.40 34.53 5.01
C GLY A 35 8.24 33.61 5.91
N THR A 36 9.10 32.74 5.35
CA THR A 36 9.88 31.76 6.13
C THR A 36 11.21 31.49 5.42
N ARG A 37 12.26 32.17 5.83
CA ARG A 37 13.58 32.08 5.18
C ARG A 37 14.18 30.69 5.30
N GLU A 38 14.15 30.10 6.50
CA GLU A 38 14.72 28.78 6.76
C GLU A 38 14.07 27.69 5.88
N LEU A 39 12.74 27.74 5.70
CA LEU A 39 12.04 26.84 4.80
C LEU A 39 12.46 27.06 3.33
N THR A 40 12.73 28.31 2.94
CA THR A 40 13.19 28.64 1.60
C THR A 40 14.61 28.11 1.35
N ASP A 41 15.48 28.23 2.33
CA ASP A 41 16.86 27.75 2.26
C ASP A 41 16.89 26.21 2.18
N PHE A 42 15.97 25.53 2.87
CA PHE A 42 15.84 24.06 2.88
C PHE A 42 15.23 23.49 1.60
N LEU A 43 14.06 24.00 1.17
CA LEU A 43 13.32 23.47 0.01
C LEU A 43 13.69 24.10 -1.33
N GLY A 44 14.29 25.26 -1.30
CA GLY A 44 14.57 26.05 -2.49
C GLY A 44 13.38 26.93 -2.92
N LEU A 45 13.69 28.11 -3.44
CA LEU A 45 12.71 29.12 -3.82
C LEU A 45 11.71 28.63 -4.89
N SER A 46 12.17 27.80 -5.82
CA SER A 46 11.33 27.27 -6.90
C SER A 46 10.21 26.36 -6.37
N CYS A 47 10.53 25.53 -5.38
CA CYS A 47 9.54 24.66 -4.73
C CYS A 47 8.46 25.51 -4.02
N LEU A 48 8.87 26.50 -3.22
CA LEU A 48 7.93 27.34 -2.47
C LEU A 48 7.09 28.28 -3.35
N LYS A 49 7.60 28.67 -4.52
CA LYS A 49 6.80 29.41 -5.52
C LYS A 49 5.76 28.53 -6.19
N ALA A 50 6.05 27.21 -6.32
CA ALA A 50 5.11 26.24 -6.88
C ALA A 50 4.10 25.71 -5.85
N ASP A 51 4.34 25.93 -4.54
CA ASP A 51 3.34 25.60 -3.51
C ASP A 51 2.27 26.68 -3.46
N VAL A 52 1.18 26.40 -4.15
CA VAL A 52 0.02 27.28 -4.34
C VAL A 52 -1.25 26.58 -3.90
N ASN A 53 -2.35 27.33 -3.76
CA ASN A 53 -3.66 26.77 -3.44
C ASN A 53 -4.60 26.81 -4.67
N SER A 54 -5.81 26.24 -4.51
CA SER A 54 -6.85 26.26 -5.55
C SER A 54 -7.24 27.68 -5.92
N MET A 55 -7.27 27.95 -7.21
CA MET A 55 -7.71 29.21 -7.80
C MET A 55 -8.22 28.97 -9.22
N LYS A 56 -9.03 29.88 -9.74
CA LYS A 56 -9.68 29.69 -11.05
C LYS A 56 -8.75 29.20 -12.18
N PRO A 57 -7.51 29.73 -12.36
CA PRO A 57 -6.62 29.25 -13.42
C PRO A 57 -6.00 27.84 -13.16
N LEU A 58 -5.98 27.40 -11.90
CA LEU A 58 -5.36 26.12 -11.48
C LEU A 58 -6.39 25.04 -11.16
N ASP A 59 -7.71 25.37 -11.25
CA ASP A 59 -8.80 24.44 -10.94
C ASP A 59 -8.98 24.19 -9.43
N ASN A 60 -9.84 23.24 -9.08
CA ASN A 60 -10.10 22.83 -7.70
C ASN A 60 -10.21 21.30 -7.62
N LEU A 61 -9.38 20.67 -6.78
CA LEU A 61 -9.34 19.21 -6.65
C LEU A 61 -10.68 18.60 -6.19
N CYS A 62 -11.44 19.31 -5.34
CA CYS A 62 -12.74 18.83 -4.86
C CYS A 62 -13.86 18.92 -5.92
N HIS A 63 -13.70 19.83 -6.90
CA HIS A 63 -14.64 20.01 -8.01
C HIS A 63 -13.91 20.36 -9.31
N PRO A 64 -13.17 19.39 -9.92
CA PRO A 64 -12.38 19.65 -11.10
C PRO A 64 -13.24 19.95 -12.33
N VAL A 65 -12.94 21.04 -13.02
CA VAL A 65 -13.68 21.47 -14.23
C VAL A 65 -12.76 21.84 -15.39
N SER A 66 -11.45 21.98 -15.14
CA SER A 66 -10.46 22.41 -16.14
C SER A 66 -9.18 21.58 -16.08
N VAL A 67 -8.05 22.13 -15.67
CA VAL A 67 -6.73 21.49 -15.80
C VAL A 67 -6.58 20.22 -14.97
N ILE A 68 -7.16 20.16 -13.77
CA ILE A 68 -7.16 18.93 -12.95
C ILE A 68 -8.08 17.88 -13.59
N LYS A 69 -9.25 18.29 -14.08
CA LYS A 69 -10.14 17.38 -14.81
C LYS A 69 -9.44 16.78 -16.02
N ASN A 70 -8.79 17.61 -16.84
CA ASN A 70 -8.07 17.16 -18.02
C ASN A 70 -6.93 16.17 -17.65
N ALA A 71 -6.19 16.45 -16.58
CA ALA A 71 -5.13 15.54 -16.09
C ALA A 71 -5.70 14.20 -15.57
N GLN A 72 -6.88 14.21 -14.93
CA GLN A 72 -7.57 12.99 -14.51
C GLN A 72 -8.11 12.18 -15.69
N GLU A 73 -8.61 12.84 -16.75
CA GLU A 73 -9.02 12.18 -17.99
C GLU A 73 -7.83 11.49 -18.69
N LEU A 74 -6.67 12.17 -18.76
CA LEU A 74 -5.43 11.58 -19.26
C LEU A 74 -4.95 10.40 -18.40
N ALA A 75 -5.12 10.49 -17.07
CA ALA A 75 -4.80 9.39 -16.19
C ALA A 75 -5.74 8.20 -16.40
N ALA A 76 -7.04 8.43 -16.57
CA ALA A 76 -8.01 7.37 -16.87
C ALA A 76 -7.61 6.63 -18.17
N GLU A 77 -7.29 7.36 -19.22
CA GLU A 77 -6.83 6.78 -20.50
C GLU A 77 -5.54 5.97 -20.31
N ALA A 78 -4.52 6.53 -19.65
CA ALA A 78 -3.22 5.87 -19.45
C ALA A 78 -3.33 4.57 -18.64
N PHE A 79 -4.26 4.49 -17.71
CA PHE A 79 -4.50 3.33 -16.85
C PHE A 79 -5.63 2.41 -17.36
N GLY A 80 -6.25 2.71 -18.50
CA GLY A 80 -7.36 1.92 -19.05
C GLY A 80 -8.60 1.90 -18.15
N ALA A 81 -8.82 2.96 -17.38
CA ALA A 81 -9.98 3.16 -16.52
C ALA A 81 -11.05 4.03 -17.24
N GLU A 82 -12.31 3.95 -16.78
CA GLU A 82 -13.36 4.88 -17.24
C GLU A 82 -13.17 6.26 -16.61
N ASN A 83 -12.77 6.29 -15.33
CA ASN A 83 -12.47 7.51 -14.58
C ASN A 83 -11.26 7.30 -13.69
N ALA A 84 -10.48 8.36 -13.48
CA ALA A 84 -9.40 8.41 -12.51
C ALA A 84 -9.55 9.66 -11.61
N PHE A 85 -9.30 9.50 -10.33
CA PHE A 85 -9.35 10.58 -9.35
C PHE A 85 -7.99 10.78 -8.72
N PHE A 86 -7.50 12.00 -8.71
CA PHE A 86 -6.30 12.37 -7.96
C PHE A 86 -6.62 12.43 -6.47
N VAL A 87 -5.83 11.72 -5.67
CA VAL A 87 -5.98 11.64 -4.21
C VAL A 87 -4.67 12.05 -3.56
N VAL A 88 -4.71 13.06 -2.69
CA VAL A 88 -3.53 13.66 -2.06
C VAL A 88 -3.39 13.32 -0.57
N ASN A 89 -4.19 12.40 -0.07
CA ASN A 89 -4.09 11.84 1.28
C ASN A 89 -3.68 10.35 1.28
N GLY A 90 -2.87 9.98 0.29
CA GLY A 90 -2.32 8.64 0.12
C GLY A 90 -3.34 7.63 -0.41
N THR A 91 -2.84 6.45 -0.74
CA THR A 91 -3.71 5.33 -1.09
C THR A 91 -4.60 4.88 0.07
N THR A 92 -4.24 5.26 1.29
CA THR A 92 -5.16 5.19 2.45
C THR A 92 -6.50 5.84 2.13
N GLY A 93 -6.51 7.07 1.61
CA GLY A 93 -7.74 7.75 1.20
C GLY A 93 -8.45 7.08 0.02
N SER A 94 -7.71 6.56 -0.95
CA SER A 94 -8.28 5.83 -2.10
C SER A 94 -8.94 4.52 -1.67
N VAL A 95 -8.28 3.72 -0.81
CA VAL A 95 -8.83 2.47 -0.27
C VAL A 95 -10.06 2.73 0.60
N GLN A 96 -10.00 3.75 1.47
CA GLN A 96 -11.16 4.13 2.27
C GLN A 96 -12.33 4.57 1.39
N ALA A 97 -12.08 5.40 0.38
CA ALA A 97 -13.13 5.88 -0.52
C ALA A 97 -13.79 4.73 -1.29
N MET A 98 -13.03 3.75 -1.82
CA MET A 98 -13.65 2.64 -2.55
C MET A 98 -14.47 1.72 -1.65
N ILE A 99 -14.05 1.46 -0.40
CA ILE A 99 -14.84 0.66 0.56
C ILE A 99 -16.11 1.41 0.96
N MET A 100 -16.00 2.70 1.31
CA MET A 100 -17.15 3.53 1.69
C MET A 100 -18.14 3.72 0.53
N ALA A 101 -17.67 3.70 -0.71
CA ALA A 101 -18.54 3.77 -1.88
C ALA A 101 -19.24 2.45 -2.19
N ALA A 102 -18.61 1.32 -1.89
CA ALA A 102 -19.13 -0.01 -2.17
C ALA A 102 -20.09 -0.53 -1.08
N CYS A 103 -19.88 -0.15 0.18
CA CYS A 103 -20.63 -0.69 1.33
C CYS A 103 -21.15 0.41 2.25
N LYS A 104 -22.36 0.24 2.75
CA LYS A 104 -22.97 1.05 3.81
C LYS A 104 -22.75 0.39 5.18
N ALA A 105 -23.09 1.13 6.25
CA ALA A 105 -23.10 0.57 7.60
C ALA A 105 -23.99 -0.69 7.68
N GLY A 106 -23.44 -1.75 8.29
CA GLY A 106 -24.09 -3.04 8.42
C GLY A 106 -24.03 -3.95 7.19
N GLU A 107 -23.60 -3.44 6.02
CA GLU A 107 -23.41 -4.27 4.83
C GLU A 107 -22.06 -5.01 4.89
N LYS A 108 -22.03 -6.22 4.29
CA LYS A 108 -20.84 -7.08 4.29
C LYS A 108 -19.90 -6.81 3.13
N ILE A 109 -18.59 -6.94 3.40
CA ILE A 109 -17.53 -6.94 2.42
C ILE A 109 -16.62 -8.16 2.63
N ILE A 110 -16.40 -8.94 1.56
CA ILE A 110 -15.46 -10.05 1.56
C ILE A 110 -14.05 -9.48 1.31
N MET A 111 -13.06 -9.83 2.14
CA MET A 111 -11.72 -9.27 2.04
C MET A 111 -10.67 -10.19 2.66
N PRO A 112 -9.39 -10.14 2.21
CA PRO A 112 -8.35 -10.92 2.86
C PRO A 112 -8.00 -10.31 4.23
N ARG A 113 -7.56 -11.16 5.17
CA ARG A 113 -7.20 -10.65 6.50
C ARG A 113 -5.86 -9.90 6.51
N ASN A 114 -4.97 -10.17 5.58
CA ASN A 114 -3.67 -9.49 5.43
C ASN A 114 -3.74 -8.16 4.67
N VAL A 115 -4.85 -7.43 4.80
CA VAL A 115 -5.00 -6.08 4.24
C VAL A 115 -4.21 -5.05 5.02
N HIS A 116 -3.85 -3.98 4.34
CA HIS A 116 -3.32 -2.79 4.98
C HIS A 116 -4.38 -2.17 5.93
N ARG A 117 -3.92 -1.59 7.05
CA ARG A 117 -4.80 -0.96 8.06
C ARG A 117 -5.84 0.01 7.49
N SER A 118 -5.57 0.65 6.34
CA SER A 118 -6.52 1.56 5.70
C SER A 118 -7.87 0.91 5.39
N ALA A 119 -7.88 -0.36 5.01
CA ALA A 119 -9.11 -1.09 4.76
C ALA A 119 -9.92 -1.30 6.05
N ILE A 120 -9.27 -1.72 7.13
CA ILE A 120 -9.95 -1.89 8.44
C ILE A 120 -10.37 -0.53 9.02
N ASN A 121 -9.56 0.52 8.84
CA ASN A 121 -9.96 1.90 9.21
C ASN A 121 -11.26 2.33 8.50
N ALA A 122 -11.42 1.97 7.22
CA ALA A 122 -12.67 2.24 6.51
C ALA A 122 -13.87 1.56 7.18
N LEU A 123 -13.71 0.29 7.62
CA LEU A 123 -14.76 -0.44 8.34
C LEU A 123 -15.09 0.20 9.69
N VAL A 124 -14.09 0.68 10.40
CA VAL A 124 -14.28 1.41 11.67
C VAL A 124 -15.08 2.70 11.42
N VAL A 125 -14.77 3.43 10.35
CA VAL A 125 -15.41 4.72 10.05
C VAL A 125 -16.84 4.54 9.52
N ASN A 126 -17.05 3.62 8.56
CA ASN A 126 -18.35 3.49 7.90
C ASN A 126 -19.27 2.41 8.46
N GLY A 127 -18.75 1.50 9.29
CA GLY A 127 -19.53 0.43 9.92
C GLY A 127 -19.87 -0.77 9.04
N ALA A 128 -19.19 -0.95 7.90
CA ALA A 128 -19.31 -2.16 7.11
C ALA A 128 -18.71 -3.38 7.86
N ILE A 129 -19.25 -4.56 7.61
CA ILE A 129 -18.90 -5.79 8.32
C ILE A 129 -17.96 -6.64 7.45
N PRO A 130 -16.73 -6.94 7.89
CA PRO A 130 -15.82 -7.77 7.13
C PRO A 130 -16.21 -9.25 7.19
N VAL A 131 -16.08 -9.93 6.05
CA VAL A 131 -16.02 -11.38 5.93
C VAL A 131 -14.59 -11.70 5.50
N TYR A 132 -13.77 -12.09 6.46
CA TYR A 132 -12.35 -12.33 6.17
C TYR A 132 -12.13 -13.67 5.48
N VAL A 133 -11.31 -13.61 4.44
CA VAL A 133 -10.77 -14.79 3.73
C VAL A 133 -9.32 -14.97 4.17
N ASN A 134 -8.99 -16.15 4.69
CA ASN A 134 -7.61 -16.46 5.02
C ASN A 134 -6.80 -16.60 3.72
N PRO A 135 -5.73 -15.80 3.52
CA PRO A 135 -4.94 -15.85 2.30
C PRO A 135 -4.05 -17.11 2.18
N GLY A 136 -3.94 -17.91 3.24
CA GLY A 136 -2.92 -18.95 3.34
C GLY A 136 -1.54 -18.37 3.66
N THR A 137 -0.58 -19.28 3.90
CA THR A 137 0.78 -18.91 4.29
C THR A 137 1.79 -19.81 3.61
N ASN A 138 2.86 -19.25 3.09
CA ASN A 138 4.04 -20.02 2.74
C ASN A 138 4.84 -20.35 4.02
N LYS A 139 4.72 -21.58 4.51
CA LYS A 139 5.33 -21.97 5.80
C LYS A 139 6.86 -21.85 5.83
N ARG A 140 7.54 -22.05 4.69
CA ARG A 140 9.00 -21.94 4.62
C ARG A 140 9.46 -20.48 4.78
N LEU A 141 8.73 -19.56 4.15
CA LEU A 141 9.08 -18.15 4.11
C LEU A 141 8.43 -17.33 5.24
N GLY A 142 7.38 -17.88 5.88
CA GLY A 142 6.61 -17.17 6.91
C GLY A 142 5.75 -16.02 6.37
N ILE A 143 5.45 -16.00 5.06
CA ILE A 143 4.73 -14.88 4.44
C ILE A 143 3.28 -15.23 4.10
N PRO A 144 2.32 -14.29 4.25
CA PRO A 144 0.97 -14.49 3.75
C PRO A 144 0.95 -14.46 2.22
N LEU A 145 0.08 -15.26 1.64
CA LEU A 145 -0.13 -15.37 0.19
C LEU A 145 -1.27 -14.43 -0.28
N GLY A 146 -1.64 -14.54 -1.54
CA GLY A 146 -2.84 -13.95 -2.09
C GLY A 146 -4.10 -14.73 -1.72
N MET A 147 -5.26 -14.20 -2.06
CA MET A 147 -6.54 -14.90 -1.87
C MET A 147 -6.64 -16.08 -2.85
N SER A 148 -6.99 -17.25 -2.34
CA SER A 148 -7.30 -18.39 -3.23
C SER A 148 -8.71 -18.24 -3.80
N VAL A 149 -8.87 -18.61 -5.08
CA VAL A 149 -10.17 -18.59 -5.78
C VAL A 149 -11.21 -19.45 -5.04
N GLU A 150 -10.80 -20.62 -4.51
CA GLU A 150 -11.72 -21.49 -3.79
C GLU A 150 -12.18 -20.92 -2.46
N ASN A 151 -11.29 -20.27 -1.70
CA ASN A 151 -11.66 -19.61 -0.45
C ASN A 151 -12.59 -18.40 -0.70
N VAL A 152 -12.36 -17.64 -1.77
CA VAL A 152 -13.27 -16.57 -2.19
C VAL A 152 -14.64 -17.13 -2.59
N ARG A 153 -14.66 -18.20 -3.39
CA ARG A 153 -15.90 -18.89 -3.80
C ARG A 153 -16.69 -19.38 -2.60
N LYS A 154 -16.02 -19.95 -1.60
CA LYS A 154 -16.64 -20.37 -0.34
C LYS A 154 -17.23 -19.17 0.41
N ALA A 155 -16.45 -18.11 0.61
CA ALA A 155 -16.91 -16.91 1.31
C ALA A 155 -18.12 -16.27 0.63
N ILE A 156 -18.15 -16.21 -0.70
CA ILE A 156 -19.31 -15.73 -1.48
C ILE A 156 -20.54 -16.59 -1.25
N ARG A 157 -20.42 -17.93 -1.35
CA ARG A 157 -21.55 -18.87 -1.13
C ARG A 157 -22.16 -18.73 0.27
N GLU A 158 -21.33 -18.48 1.27
CA GLU A 158 -21.76 -18.33 2.67
C GLU A 158 -22.29 -16.90 2.97
N ASN A 159 -22.06 -15.93 2.07
CA ASN A 159 -22.42 -14.51 2.26
C ASN A 159 -22.92 -13.86 0.96
N LEU A 160 -24.00 -14.40 0.40
CA LEU A 160 -24.62 -13.88 -0.84
C LEU A 160 -25.15 -12.45 -0.71
N ASP A 161 -25.30 -11.94 0.50
CA ASP A 161 -25.71 -10.57 0.84
C ASP A 161 -24.54 -9.58 0.84
N ALA A 162 -23.29 -10.03 0.69
CA ALA A 162 -22.13 -9.15 0.58
C ALA A 162 -22.21 -8.24 -0.65
N LYS A 163 -21.67 -7.03 -0.54
CA LYS A 163 -21.74 -6.00 -1.61
C LYS A 163 -20.50 -5.94 -2.47
N ALA A 164 -19.35 -6.33 -1.92
CA ALA A 164 -18.09 -6.24 -2.62
C ALA A 164 -17.11 -7.33 -2.17
N VAL A 165 -16.14 -7.61 -3.05
CA VAL A 165 -14.93 -8.37 -2.74
C VAL A 165 -13.76 -7.41 -2.88
N LEU A 166 -12.99 -7.21 -1.80
CA LEU A 166 -11.73 -6.48 -1.82
C LEU A 166 -10.57 -7.46 -2.01
N ILE A 167 -9.69 -7.17 -2.94
CA ILE A 167 -8.52 -7.98 -3.26
C ILE A 167 -7.26 -7.14 -3.05
N ASN A 168 -6.30 -7.63 -2.27
CA ASN A 168 -4.97 -7.03 -2.15
C ASN A 168 -4.05 -7.65 -3.21
N ASN A 169 -3.70 -6.90 -4.25
CA ASN A 169 -2.95 -7.42 -5.40
C ASN A 169 -2.06 -6.36 -6.06
N PRO A 170 -0.72 -6.48 -5.97
CA PRO A 170 0.03 -7.54 -5.29
C PRO A 170 0.00 -7.40 -3.76
N THR A 171 0.35 -8.47 -3.05
CA THR A 171 0.71 -8.39 -1.64
C THR A 171 2.02 -7.59 -1.48
N TYR A 172 2.38 -7.25 -0.25
CA TYR A 172 3.61 -6.52 0.03
C TYR A 172 4.86 -7.24 -0.50
N TYR A 173 4.88 -8.57 -0.41
CA TYR A 173 5.97 -9.42 -0.89
C TYR A 173 5.98 -9.68 -2.40
N GLY A 174 5.01 -9.16 -3.12
CA GLY A 174 4.90 -9.31 -4.58
C GLY A 174 4.04 -10.49 -5.05
N VAL A 175 3.38 -11.20 -4.14
CA VAL A 175 2.48 -12.30 -4.50
C VAL A 175 1.18 -11.77 -5.09
N CYS A 176 0.75 -12.31 -6.22
CA CYS A 176 -0.51 -11.98 -6.87
C CYS A 176 -1.45 -13.19 -6.91
N SER A 177 -2.73 -12.93 -6.65
CA SER A 177 -3.85 -13.88 -6.81
C SER A 177 -4.23 -14.07 -8.28
N ASP A 178 -5.05 -15.06 -8.59
CA ASP A 178 -5.76 -15.10 -9.87
C ASP A 178 -6.87 -14.03 -9.88
N LEU A 179 -6.44 -12.81 -10.16
CA LEU A 179 -7.29 -11.62 -10.08
C LEU A 179 -8.47 -11.70 -11.05
N ARG A 180 -8.26 -12.25 -12.26
CA ARG A 180 -9.34 -12.35 -13.27
C ARG A 180 -10.46 -13.26 -12.82
N GLU A 181 -10.13 -14.42 -12.27
CA GLU A 181 -11.15 -15.35 -11.80
C GLU A 181 -11.88 -14.84 -10.56
N ILE A 182 -11.17 -14.15 -9.64
CA ILE A 182 -11.81 -13.55 -8.45
C ILE A 182 -12.77 -12.42 -8.87
N VAL A 183 -12.36 -11.51 -9.78
CA VAL A 183 -13.22 -10.45 -10.30
C VAL A 183 -14.47 -11.03 -10.98
N LYS A 184 -14.29 -12.03 -11.81
CA LYS A 184 -15.40 -12.73 -12.46
C LYS A 184 -16.38 -13.35 -11.45
N LEU A 185 -15.86 -14.03 -10.43
CA LEU A 185 -16.70 -14.61 -9.35
C LEU A 185 -17.50 -13.55 -8.59
N ALA A 186 -16.89 -12.38 -8.30
CA ALA A 186 -17.59 -11.28 -7.66
C ALA A 186 -18.75 -10.79 -8.55
N HIS A 187 -18.51 -10.55 -9.83
CA HIS A 187 -19.51 -10.07 -10.77
C HIS A 187 -20.65 -11.09 -11.02
N GLU A 188 -20.33 -12.38 -11.14
CA GLU A 188 -21.34 -13.45 -11.28
C GLU A 188 -22.32 -13.52 -10.09
N ASN A 189 -21.92 -12.97 -8.93
CA ASN A 189 -22.74 -12.90 -7.73
C ASN A 189 -23.27 -11.48 -7.41
N GLY A 190 -23.16 -10.54 -8.37
CA GLY A 190 -23.67 -9.18 -8.22
C GLY A 190 -22.91 -8.31 -7.23
N MET A 191 -21.67 -8.68 -6.91
CA MET A 191 -20.77 -7.96 -6.02
C MET A 191 -19.79 -7.09 -6.81
N LEU A 192 -19.40 -5.93 -6.25
CA LEU A 192 -18.32 -5.12 -6.80
C LEU A 192 -16.95 -5.75 -6.51
N ALA A 193 -16.03 -5.66 -7.47
CA ALA A 193 -14.64 -6.07 -7.31
C ALA A 193 -13.75 -4.85 -7.06
N LEU A 194 -13.14 -4.79 -5.88
CA LEU A 194 -12.28 -3.71 -5.43
C LEU A 194 -10.83 -4.22 -5.34
N VAL A 195 -9.85 -3.47 -5.85
CA VAL A 195 -8.45 -3.90 -5.80
C VAL A 195 -7.62 -2.86 -5.04
N ASP A 196 -7.05 -3.27 -3.91
CA ASP A 196 -5.94 -2.54 -3.32
C ASP A 196 -4.67 -2.89 -4.10
N GLU A 197 -4.31 -2.02 -5.02
CA GLU A 197 -3.17 -2.14 -5.93
C GLU A 197 -2.10 -1.09 -5.60
N ALA A 198 -1.99 -0.76 -4.30
CA ALA A 198 -1.03 0.24 -3.83
C ALA A 198 0.42 -0.05 -4.27
N HIS A 199 0.79 -1.31 -4.47
CA HIS A 199 2.10 -1.73 -4.93
C HIS A 199 2.15 -2.11 -6.41
N GLY A 200 1.07 -1.90 -7.19
CA GLY A 200 0.92 -2.37 -8.56
C GLY A 200 0.85 -1.29 -9.64
N THR A 201 1.21 -0.04 -9.37
CA THR A 201 1.16 1.05 -10.37
C THR A 201 1.88 0.69 -11.68
N HIS A 202 2.98 -0.01 -11.60
CA HIS A 202 3.80 -0.42 -12.76
C HIS A 202 3.18 -1.53 -13.60
N PHE A 203 2.18 -2.27 -13.10
CA PHE A 203 1.48 -3.30 -13.86
C PHE A 203 0.75 -2.75 -15.09
N TYR A 204 0.41 -1.47 -15.08
CA TYR A 204 -0.26 -0.78 -16.19
C TYR A 204 0.68 -0.43 -17.35
N PHE A 205 2.01 -0.42 -17.11
CA PHE A 205 2.98 0.13 -18.07
C PHE A 205 4.11 -0.85 -18.43
N GLY A 206 4.38 -1.83 -17.59
CA GLY A 206 5.45 -2.81 -17.82
C GLY A 206 5.00 -3.98 -18.70
N GLU A 207 5.94 -4.54 -19.46
CA GLU A 207 5.71 -5.80 -20.20
C GLU A 207 5.86 -7.01 -19.27
N ASN A 208 5.07 -8.05 -19.50
CA ASN A 208 5.09 -9.30 -18.73
C ASN A 208 4.88 -9.12 -17.22
N MET A 209 4.15 -8.07 -16.85
CA MET A 209 3.73 -7.83 -15.47
C MET A 209 2.48 -8.66 -15.12
N PRO A 210 2.23 -8.90 -13.83
CA PRO A 210 0.91 -9.39 -13.40
C PRO A 210 -0.22 -8.53 -13.93
N VAL A 211 -1.41 -9.11 -14.05
CA VAL A 211 -2.58 -8.41 -14.54
C VAL A 211 -2.97 -7.29 -13.57
N SER A 212 -3.19 -6.07 -14.09
CA SER A 212 -3.66 -4.93 -13.29
C SER A 212 -5.17 -5.00 -13.01
N GLY A 213 -5.62 -4.28 -11.99
CA GLY A 213 -7.02 -4.24 -11.59
C GLY A 213 -7.97 -3.87 -12.73
N MET A 214 -7.68 -2.79 -13.46
CA MET A 214 -8.53 -2.37 -14.59
C MET A 214 -8.49 -3.39 -15.74
N ALA A 215 -7.34 -3.99 -16.04
CA ALA A 215 -7.23 -5.03 -17.09
C ALA A 215 -7.89 -6.36 -16.67
N ALA A 216 -8.08 -6.60 -15.39
CA ALA A 216 -8.87 -7.72 -14.88
C ALA A 216 -10.39 -7.44 -14.90
N GLY A 217 -10.80 -6.20 -15.10
CA GLY A 217 -12.19 -5.77 -15.09
C GLY A 217 -12.72 -5.34 -13.71
N ALA A 218 -11.86 -5.02 -12.77
CA ALA A 218 -12.26 -4.53 -11.46
C ALA A 218 -13.10 -3.24 -11.56
N ASP A 219 -14.02 -3.06 -10.62
CA ASP A 219 -14.87 -1.87 -10.57
C ASP A 219 -14.13 -0.65 -10.02
N MET A 220 -13.22 -0.87 -9.07
CA MET A 220 -12.33 0.16 -8.55
C MET A 220 -10.96 -0.41 -8.22
N ALA A 221 -9.89 0.39 -8.45
CA ALA A 221 -8.52 0.05 -8.06
C ALA A 221 -7.82 1.27 -7.45
N ALA A 222 -7.17 1.08 -6.31
CA ALA A 222 -6.42 2.11 -5.61
C ALA A 222 -4.91 1.92 -5.84
N VAL A 223 -4.23 2.88 -6.49
CA VAL A 223 -2.81 2.77 -6.84
C VAL A 223 -1.98 3.87 -6.18
N SER A 224 -0.83 3.50 -5.59
CA SER A 224 0.13 4.46 -5.03
C SER A 224 1.12 4.91 -6.09
N MET A 225 0.86 6.07 -6.70
CA MET A 225 1.77 6.63 -7.69
C MET A 225 3.17 6.92 -7.12
N HIS A 226 3.27 7.21 -5.83
CA HIS A 226 4.54 7.51 -5.18
C HIS A 226 5.43 6.28 -4.91
N LYS A 227 4.86 5.06 -4.84
CA LYS A 227 5.66 3.86 -4.52
C LYS A 227 6.49 3.38 -5.72
N THR A 228 5.85 3.23 -6.88
CA THR A 228 6.52 2.72 -8.09
C THR A 228 6.34 3.60 -9.32
N GLY A 229 5.46 4.61 -9.26
CA GLY A 229 5.15 5.49 -10.38
C GLY A 229 5.99 6.76 -10.48
N GLY A 230 6.79 7.10 -9.44
CA GLY A 230 7.73 8.23 -9.48
C GLY A 230 7.13 9.59 -9.13
N SER A 231 5.97 9.67 -8.49
CA SER A 231 5.39 10.90 -7.96
C SER A 231 5.84 11.16 -6.51
N LEU A 232 5.51 12.33 -5.96
CA LEU A 232 5.82 12.69 -4.57
C LEU A 232 5.03 11.79 -3.59
N THR A 233 5.62 11.53 -2.43
CA THR A 233 4.99 10.78 -1.34
C THR A 233 3.59 11.32 -1.04
N GLN A 234 2.65 10.42 -0.69
CA GLN A 234 1.24 10.72 -0.40
C GLN A 234 0.35 10.87 -1.65
N SER A 235 0.89 10.92 -2.86
CA SER A 235 0.10 10.99 -4.08
C SER A 235 -0.40 9.61 -4.53
N SER A 236 -1.69 9.52 -4.87
CA SER A 236 -2.41 8.29 -5.23
C SER A 236 -3.44 8.56 -6.32
N LEU A 237 -3.86 7.50 -7.01
CA LEU A 237 -5.04 7.51 -7.87
C LEU A 237 -6.07 6.52 -7.32
N LEU A 238 -7.35 6.90 -7.44
CA LEU A 238 -8.46 5.96 -7.42
C LEU A 238 -8.96 5.82 -8.85
N LEU A 239 -8.82 4.62 -9.41
CA LEU A 239 -9.27 4.25 -10.74
C LEU A 239 -10.65 3.60 -10.66
N CYS A 240 -11.53 3.92 -11.58
CA CYS A 240 -12.90 3.42 -11.60
C CYS A 240 -13.26 2.85 -12.96
N GLY A 241 -13.91 1.70 -12.97
CA GLY A 241 -14.55 1.08 -14.13
C GLY A 241 -15.94 1.66 -14.40
N LYS A 242 -16.67 1.04 -15.35
CA LYS A 242 -17.97 1.51 -15.85
C LYS A 242 -19.14 1.30 -14.87
N ASN A 243 -19.01 0.37 -13.92
CA ASN A 243 -20.11 -0.06 -13.05
C ASN A 243 -20.32 0.86 -11.83
N VAL A 244 -19.48 1.87 -11.66
CA VAL A 244 -19.57 2.81 -10.53
C VAL A 244 -19.81 4.24 -10.98
N SER A 245 -20.59 4.99 -10.21
CA SER A 245 -20.91 6.38 -10.51
C SER A 245 -19.76 7.32 -10.14
N ALA A 246 -19.11 7.93 -11.13
CA ALA A 246 -18.03 8.90 -10.93
C ALA A 246 -18.44 10.06 -10.01
N GLY A 247 -19.69 10.55 -10.15
CA GLY A 247 -20.22 11.63 -9.30
C GLY A 247 -20.32 11.21 -7.84
N TYR A 248 -20.79 9.99 -7.56
CA TYR A 248 -20.88 9.45 -6.21
C TYR A 248 -19.48 9.21 -5.61
N ILE A 249 -18.56 8.63 -6.38
CA ILE A 249 -17.16 8.44 -5.94
C ILE A 249 -16.52 9.79 -5.56
N ARG A 250 -16.73 10.83 -6.36
CA ARG A 250 -16.26 12.20 -6.05
C ARG A 250 -16.80 12.69 -4.71
N GLN A 251 -18.08 12.49 -4.44
CA GLN A 251 -18.68 12.86 -3.16
C GLN A 251 -18.02 12.12 -1.99
N ILE A 252 -17.81 10.81 -2.12
CA ILE A 252 -17.15 10.01 -1.08
C ILE A 252 -15.71 10.47 -0.85
N ILE A 253 -14.92 10.69 -1.92
CA ILE A 253 -13.57 11.22 -1.79
C ILE A 253 -13.57 12.55 -1.02
N ASN A 254 -14.49 13.44 -1.33
CA ASN A 254 -14.59 14.76 -0.69
C ASN A 254 -15.01 14.73 0.79
N LEU A 255 -15.52 13.60 1.32
CA LEU A 255 -15.77 13.45 2.76
C LEU A 255 -14.48 13.37 3.58
N THR A 256 -13.41 12.83 3.01
CA THR A 256 -12.17 12.54 3.74
C THR A 256 -10.95 13.29 3.20
N GLN A 257 -10.99 13.76 1.94
CA GLN A 257 -9.90 14.48 1.33
C GLN A 257 -9.92 15.96 1.72
N THR A 258 -8.73 16.53 1.96
CA THR A 258 -8.56 17.96 2.24
C THR A 258 -9.14 18.83 1.13
N THR A 259 -9.71 19.98 1.51
CA THR A 259 -10.16 21.05 0.57
C THR A 259 -9.00 21.89 0.04
N SER A 260 -7.82 21.84 0.68
CA SER A 260 -6.60 22.56 0.32
C SER A 260 -5.54 21.59 -0.21
N GLY A 261 -5.86 20.89 -1.31
CA GLY A 261 -4.95 19.91 -1.91
C GLY A 261 -3.62 20.56 -2.33
N SER A 262 -2.49 19.92 -1.95
CA SER A 262 -1.15 20.38 -2.36
C SER A 262 -0.98 20.30 -3.87
N TYR A 263 -0.71 21.43 -4.51
CA TYR A 263 -0.46 21.48 -5.95
C TYR A 263 0.88 20.86 -6.34
N LEU A 264 1.84 20.77 -5.43
CA LEU A 264 3.05 19.98 -5.64
C LEU A 264 2.71 18.50 -5.82
N LEU A 265 1.81 17.95 -4.99
CA LEU A 265 1.34 16.56 -5.12
C LEU A 265 0.51 16.37 -6.39
N ILE A 266 -0.42 17.28 -6.69
CA ILE A 266 -1.29 17.20 -7.87
C ILE A 266 -0.46 17.26 -9.16
N ALA A 267 0.50 18.19 -9.24
CA ALA A 267 1.40 18.30 -10.38
C ALA A 267 2.32 17.07 -10.50
N SER A 268 2.80 16.52 -9.37
CA SER A 268 3.64 15.32 -9.39
C SER A 268 2.89 14.10 -9.95
N LEU A 269 1.59 13.97 -9.68
CA LEU A 269 0.72 12.94 -10.28
C LEU A 269 0.64 13.10 -11.79
N ASP A 270 0.39 14.31 -12.28
CA ASP A 270 0.28 14.61 -13.72
C ASP A 270 1.61 14.38 -14.47
N ILE A 271 2.73 14.79 -13.86
CA ILE A 271 4.07 14.57 -14.40
C ILE A 271 4.42 13.07 -14.43
N ALA A 272 4.18 12.36 -13.34
CA ALA A 272 4.45 10.93 -13.25
C ALA A 272 3.59 10.13 -14.23
N ARG A 273 2.29 10.44 -14.35
CA ARG A 273 1.40 9.83 -15.36
C ARG A 273 1.97 10.02 -16.77
N LYS A 274 2.33 11.25 -17.13
CA LYS A 274 2.94 11.55 -18.45
C LYS A 274 4.21 10.73 -18.67
N ASN A 275 5.12 10.69 -17.69
CA ASN A 275 6.36 9.93 -17.82
C ASN A 275 6.11 8.44 -18.01
N LEU A 276 5.17 7.86 -17.23
CA LEU A 276 4.81 6.45 -17.34
C LEU A 276 4.15 6.12 -18.67
N ALA A 277 3.24 6.96 -19.14
CA ALA A 277 2.57 6.76 -20.44
C ALA A 277 3.54 6.79 -21.63
N LEU A 278 4.60 7.60 -21.55
CA LEU A 278 5.58 7.75 -22.64
C LEU A 278 6.75 6.76 -22.54
N ASN A 279 7.21 6.48 -21.32
CA ASN A 279 8.47 5.78 -21.07
C ASN A 279 8.33 4.53 -20.19
N GLY A 280 7.15 4.24 -19.66
CA GLY A 280 6.94 3.21 -18.63
C GLY A 280 7.41 1.82 -19.07
N ARG A 281 7.18 1.44 -20.34
CA ARG A 281 7.66 0.17 -20.90
C ARG A 281 9.17 0.00 -20.75
N GLU A 282 9.96 0.99 -21.15
CA GLU A 282 11.42 0.93 -21.04
C GLU A 282 11.91 1.04 -19.60
N ILE A 283 11.29 1.90 -18.80
CA ILE A 283 11.59 2.04 -17.37
C ILE A 283 11.44 0.69 -16.67
N PHE A 284 10.29 0.04 -16.80
CA PHE A 284 10.02 -1.20 -16.05
C PHE A 284 10.72 -2.42 -16.65
N ARG A 285 11.01 -2.43 -17.96
CA ARG A 285 11.91 -3.43 -18.54
C ARG A 285 13.28 -3.41 -17.84
N LYS A 286 13.86 -2.23 -17.64
CA LYS A 286 15.14 -2.04 -16.95
C LYS A 286 15.04 -2.37 -15.46
N THR A 287 13.96 -1.96 -14.80
CA THR A 287 13.68 -2.25 -13.39
C THR A 287 13.64 -3.76 -13.13
N VAL A 288 12.93 -4.51 -13.97
CA VAL A 288 12.87 -5.98 -13.87
C VAL A 288 14.25 -6.60 -14.07
N GLN A 289 15.02 -6.13 -15.05
CA GLN A 289 16.38 -6.63 -15.27
C GLN A 289 17.26 -6.45 -14.03
N TYR A 290 17.18 -5.32 -13.35
CA TYR A 290 17.92 -5.07 -12.10
C TYR A 290 17.44 -5.98 -10.97
N ALA A 291 16.15 -6.16 -10.80
CA ALA A 291 15.59 -7.01 -9.76
C ALA A 291 15.96 -8.49 -9.97
N GLU A 292 15.85 -8.99 -11.21
CA GLU A 292 16.22 -10.37 -11.55
C GLU A 292 17.73 -10.61 -11.39
N TYR A 293 18.57 -9.66 -11.81
CA TYR A 293 20.01 -9.72 -11.58
C TYR A 293 20.32 -9.80 -10.08
N ALA A 294 19.76 -8.90 -9.27
CA ALA A 294 19.96 -8.90 -7.82
C ALA A 294 19.52 -10.24 -7.19
N ARG A 295 18.35 -10.75 -7.58
CA ARG A 295 17.82 -12.03 -7.11
C ARG A 295 18.78 -13.17 -7.42
N SER A 296 19.27 -13.24 -8.65
CA SER A 296 20.22 -14.25 -9.08
C SER A 296 21.54 -14.21 -8.28
N GLU A 297 22.12 -13.01 -8.13
CA GLU A 297 23.40 -12.86 -7.42
C GLU A 297 23.26 -13.14 -5.92
N ILE A 298 22.17 -12.69 -5.28
CA ILE A 298 21.90 -12.96 -3.86
C ILE A 298 21.75 -14.45 -3.62
N ASN A 299 21.04 -15.18 -4.50
CA ASN A 299 20.89 -16.63 -4.38
C ASN A 299 22.23 -17.38 -4.53
N LYS A 300 23.19 -16.85 -5.32
CA LYS A 300 24.55 -17.43 -5.44
C LYS A 300 25.37 -17.26 -4.16
N LEU A 301 25.08 -16.25 -3.32
CA LEU A 301 25.79 -16.08 -2.05
C LEU A 301 25.57 -17.27 -1.10
N GLY A 302 24.43 -17.98 -1.23
CA GLY A 302 24.00 -19.02 -0.29
C GLY A 302 23.63 -18.45 1.08
N GLY A 303 22.80 -19.14 1.83
CA GLY A 303 22.30 -18.67 3.14
C GLY A 303 21.21 -17.60 3.07
N TYR A 304 20.98 -17.02 1.92
CA TYR A 304 19.81 -16.20 1.57
C TYR A 304 18.96 -16.93 0.54
N TYR A 305 17.68 -16.62 0.51
CA TYR A 305 16.79 -17.04 -0.56
C TYR A 305 15.95 -15.88 -1.06
N ALA A 306 16.39 -15.26 -2.14
CA ALA A 306 15.63 -14.25 -2.86
C ALA A 306 14.62 -15.00 -3.77
N PHE A 307 13.36 -15.01 -3.37
CA PHE A 307 12.32 -15.77 -4.07
C PHE A 307 11.63 -14.93 -5.16
N GLY A 308 10.96 -15.63 -6.06
CA GLY A 308 10.31 -15.01 -7.22
C GLY A 308 9.25 -15.91 -7.85
N SER A 309 9.13 -15.81 -9.18
CA SER A 309 8.13 -16.52 -9.98
C SER A 309 8.22 -18.05 -9.94
N GLU A 310 9.33 -18.61 -9.50
CA GLU A 310 9.49 -20.07 -9.32
C GLU A 310 8.53 -20.67 -8.28
N LEU A 311 7.95 -19.81 -7.41
CA LEU A 311 6.95 -20.22 -6.43
C LEU A 311 5.51 -20.15 -6.96
N CYS A 312 5.30 -19.63 -8.17
CA CYS A 312 3.99 -19.59 -8.80
C CYS A 312 3.51 -21.01 -9.12
N GLY A 313 2.21 -21.25 -9.02
CA GLY A 313 1.62 -22.57 -9.36
C GLY A 313 0.39 -22.94 -8.55
N SER A 314 0.02 -22.12 -7.56
CA SER A 314 -1.27 -22.22 -6.85
C SER A 314 -2.14 -20.99 -7.14
N ASP A 315 -3.43 -21.08 -6.88
CA ASP A 315 -4.37 -19.97 -7.05
C ASP A 315 -4.13 -18.84 -6.04
N SER A 316 -3.49 -19.09 -4.91
CA SER A 316 -3.07 -18.10 -3.92
C SER A 316 -1.66 -17.54 -4.17
N PHE A 317 -0.86 -18.17 -5.02
CA PHE A 317 0.40 -17.67 -5.57
C PHE A 317 0.37 -17.85 -7.09
N PHE A 318 -0.55 -17.14 -7.73
CA PHE A 318 -0.83 -17.30 -9.15
C PHE A 318 0.23 -16.64 -10.04
N SER A 319 0.65 -15.44 -9.69
CA SER A 319 1.74 -14.73 -10.34
C SER A 319 2.56 -13.92 -9.33
N PHE A 320 3.67 -13.34 -9.78
CA PHE A 320 4.61 -12.63 -8.92
C PHE A 320 5.04 -11.31 -9.56
N ASP A 321 5.14 -10.26 -8.75
CA ASP A 321 5.70 -8.96 -9.13
C ASP A 321 7.24 -9.05 -9.23
N PRO A 322 7.83 -9.05 -10.43
CA PRO A 322 9.26 -9.26 -10.60
C PRO A 322 10.12 -8.12 -10.03
N THR A 323 9.54 -6.94 -9.76
CA THR A 323 10.25 -5.79 -9.20
C THR A 323 10.47 -5.88 -7.69
N LYS A 324 9.78 -6.81 -7.01
CA LYS A 324 9.93 -7.06 -5.58
C LYS A 324 11.13 -7.94 -5.30
N LEU A 325 12.10 -7.41 -4.60
CA LEU A 325 13.26 -8.17 -4.14
C LEU A 325 13.05 -8.58 -2.68
N SER A 326 12.28 -9.66 -2.52
CA SER A 326 11.99 -10.28 -1.23
C SER A 326 13.03 -11.35 -0.92
N ILE A 327 13.74 -11.23 0.21
CA ILE A 327 14.90 -12.05 0.55
C ILE A 327 14.67 -12.69 1.92
N HIS A 328 14.61 -14.01 1.96
CA HIS A 328 14.58 -14.77 3.20
C HIS A 328 15.96 -14.81 3.85
N THR A 329 16.05 -14.54 5.17
CA THR A 329 17.33 -14.33 5.87
C THR A 329 17.61 -15.36 6.97
N ARG A 330 16.60 -16.14 7.36
CA ARG A 330 16.72 -17.07 8.50
C ARG A 330 17.77 -18.17 8.30
N ASP A 331 18.16 -18.44 7.06
CA ASP A 331 19.16 -19.46 6.76
C ASP A 331 20.58 -19.04 7.20
N ILE A 332 20.82 -17.76 7.48
CA ILE A 332 22.05 -17.26 8.12
C ILE A 332 21.89 -17.03 9.63
N GLY A 333 20.76 -17.44 10.24
CA GLY A 333 20.47 -17.29 11.66
C GLY A 333 20.07 -15.87 12.07
N LEU A 334 19.75 -14.97 11.15
CA LEU A 334 19.31 -13.60 11.41
C LEU A 334 17.83 -13.41 11.07
N ALA A 335 17.12 -12.70 11.94
CA ALA A 335 15.79 -12.19 11.59
C ALA A 335 15.93 -11.10 10.51
N GLY A 336 14.90 -10.95 9.67
CA GLY A 336 14.91 -9.91 8.64
C GLY A 336 15.10 -8.51 9.22
N ILE A 337 14.49 -8.20 10.37
CA ILE A 337 14.67 -6.92 11.06
C ILE A 337 16.13 -6.69 11.50
N GLU A 338 16.84 -7.74 11.94
CA GLU A 338 18.26 -7.63 12.28
C GLU A 338 19.10 -7.28 11.03
N VAL A 339 18.80 -7.91 9.89
CA VAL A 339 19.47 -7.59 8.61
C VAL A 339 19.12 -6.18 8.13
N TYR A 340 17.87 -5.75 8.31
CA TYR A 340 17.41 -4.39 8.00
C TYR A 340 18.20 -3.35 8.81
N ASP A 341 18.34 -3.54 10.13
CA ASP A 341 19.06 -2.62 10.99
C ASP A 341 20.55 -2.56 10.64
N ILE A 342 21.21 -3.70 10.40
CA ILE A 342 22.62 -3.74 9.98
C ILE A 342 22.80 -3.02 8.65
N LEU A 343 21.95 -3.25 7.65
CA LEU A 343 22.00 -2.55 6.35
C LEU A 343 21.92 -1.03 6.52
N ARG A 344 21.01 -0.56 7.37
CA ARG A 344 20.82 0.88 7.64
C ARG A 344 22.01 1.46 8.39
N ASP A 345 22.40 0.86 9.50
CA ASP A 345 23.29 1.48 10.49
C ASP A 345 24.78 1.34 10.10
N GLU A 346 25.16 0.25 9.46
CA GLU A 346 26.57 -0.01 9.12
C GLU A 346 26.87 0.20 7.63
N TYR A 347 25.89 -0.05 6.75
CA TYR A 347 26.11 0.07 5.30
C TYR A 347 25.43 1.28 4.67
N ASN A 348 24.66 2.09 5.44
CA ASN A 348 23.88 3.21 4.95
C ASN A 348 22.98 2.81 3.77
N ILE A 349 22.30 1.66 3.88
CA ILE A 349 21.34 1.16 2.90
C ILE A 349 19.98 1.09 3.56
N GLN A 350 19.06 1.95 3.11
CA GLN A 350 17.67 1.92 3.54
C GLN A 350 16.86 1.05 2.59
N ILE A 351 16.40 -0.11 3.07
CA ILE A 351 15.43 -0.97 2.36
C ILE A 351 14.02 -0.68 2.86
N GLU A 352 13.02 -1.28 2.21
CA GLU A 352 11.60 -1.00 2.53
C GLU A 352 11.23 -1.45 3.94
N PHE A 353 11.49 -2.72 4.28
CA PHE A 353 11.31 -3.25 5.63
C PHE A 353 12.07 -4.55 5.88
N GLY A 354 12.15 -4.93 7.16
CA GLY A 354 12.51 -6.26 7.63
C GLY A 354 11.44 -6.79 8.58
N ASP A 355 11.03 -8.04 8.38
CA ASP A 355 10.18 -8.78 9.29
C ASP A 355 10.99 -9.85 10.07
N ILE A 356 10.31 -10.81 10.67
CA ILE A 356 10.95 -11.89 11.44
C ILE A 356 11.82 -12.80 10.56
N GLY A 357 11.45 -13.00 9.29
CA GLY A 357 12.11 -13.96 8.39
C GLY A 357 12.69 -13.39 7.12
N ASN A 358 12.30 -12.19 6.75
CA ASN A 358 12.56 -11.65 5.43
C ASN A 358 12.94 -10.16 5.47
N VAL A 359 13.66 -9.71 4.44
CA VAL A 359 13.81 -8.31 4.10
C VAL A 359 13.23 -8.05 2.72
N LEU A 360 12.69 -6.85 2.51
CA LEU A 360 12.14 -6.41 1.22
C LEU A 360 12.83 -5.16 0.73
N ALA A 361 13.35 -5.20 -0.49
CA ALA A 361 13.71 -4.03 -1.27
C ALA A 361 12.74 -3.88 -2.46
N ILE A 362 12.31 -2.65 -2.73
CA ILE A 362 11.49 -2.31 -3.90
C ILE A 362 12.40 -1.72 -4.95
N ILE A 363 12.56 -2.43 -6.07
CA ILE A 363 13.33 -1.91 -7.20
C ILE A 363 12.37 -1.11 -8.09
N SER A 364 12.74 0.14 -8.40
CA SER A 364 11.87 1.11 -9.06
C SER A 364 12.58 1.92 -10.15
N ALA A 365 11.88 2.89 -10.72
CA ALA A 365 12.37 3.70 -11.83
C ALA A 365 13.66 4.51 -11.55
N GLY A 366 13.95 4.78 -10.28
CA GLY A 366 15.10 5.59 -9.84
C GLY A 366 16.37 4.79 -9.56
N ASP A 367 16.28 3.46 -9.51
CA ASP A 367 17.42 2.62 -9.11
C ASP A 367 18.46 2.46 -10.22
N ARG A 368 19.71 2.33 -9.81
CA ARG A 368 20.88 2.21 -10.69
C ARG A 368 21.69 0.97 -10.34
N ALA A 369 22.46 0.47 -11.30
CA ALA A 369 23.30 -0.71 -11.14
C ALA A 369 24.24 -0.62 -9.91
N LEU A 370 24.81 0.56 -9.65
CA LEU A 370 25.71 0.75 -8.52
C LEU A 370 25.06 0.49 -7.16
N GLU A 371 23.82 0.93 -6.96
CA GLU A 371 23.07 0.67 -5.71
C GLU A 371 22.74 -0.81 -5.55
N ILE A 372 22.41 -1.49 -6.64
CA ILE A 372 22.16 -2.94 -6.65
C ILE A 372 23.43 -3.71 -6.24
N GLU A 373 24.60 -3.39 -6.85
CA GLU A 373 25.88 -4.01 -6.48
C GLU A 373 26.24 -3.76 -5.02
N ARG A 374 25.97 -2.55 -4.52
CA ARG A 374 26.23 -2.20 -3.13
C ARG A 374 25.35 -3.04 -2.18
N LEU A 375 24.07 -3.24 -2.49
CA LEU A 375 23.19 -4.10 -1.70
C LEU A 375 23.71 -5.55 -1.67
N ILE A 376 24.06 -6.12 -2.83
CA ILE A 376 24.58 -7.48 -2.95
C ILE A 376 25.86 -7.65 -2.12
N SER A 377 26.81 -6.72 -2.25
CA SER A 377 28.07 -6.75 -1.52
C SER A 377 27.87 -6.63 -0.02
N SER A 378 26.92 -5.80 0.43
CA SER A 378 26.60 -5.66 1.85
C SER A 378 25.98 -6.93 2.42
N LEU A 379 25.08 -7.58 1.68
CA LEU A 379 24.49 -8.87 2.11
C LEU A 379 25.57 -9.97 2.21
N TYR A 380 26.56 -9.99 1.31
CA TYR A 380 27.71 -10.89 1.42
C TYR A 380 28.50 -10.67 2.73
N GLU A 381 28.83 -9.40 3.04
CA GLU A 381 29.55 -9.06 4.27
C GLU A 381 28.75 -9.35 5.52
N ILE A 382 27.44 -9.07 5.52
CA ILE A 382 26.53 -9.40 6.64
C ILE A 382 26.55 -10.91 6.90
N LYS A 383 26.42 -11.74 5.85
CA LYS A 383 26.52 -13.17 6.01
C LYS A 383 27.87 -13.57 6.61
N ARG A 384 28.98 -13.00 6.13
CA ARG A 384 30.34 -13.35 6.59
C ARG A 384 30.57 -12.98 8.07
N LEU A 385 30.05 -11.85 8.51
CA LEU A 385 30.36 -11.27 9.83
C LEU A 385 29.35 -11.64 10.91
N TYR A 386 28.06 -11.82 10.56
CA TYR A 386 26.98 -11.87 11.50
C TYR A 386 26.17 -13.19 11.49
N SER A 387 26.51 -14.16 10.61
CA SER A 387 25.83 -15.46 10.64
C SER A 387 25.93 -16.14 12.01
N LYS A 388 24.83 -16.71 12.47
CA LYS A 388 24.72 -17.44 13.75
C LYS A 388 23.80 -18.66 13.61
N ASP A 389 23.74 -19.48 14.67
CA ASP A 389 22.85 -20.64 14.70
C ASP A 389 21.37 -20.21 14.69
N LYS A 390 20.53 -21.02 14.02
CA LYS A 390 19.08 -20.78 13.89
C LYS A 390 18.27 -21.08 15.15
N ALA A 391 18.90 -21.50 16.25
CA ALA A 391 18.22 -21.90 17.47
C ALA A 391 17.39 -20.75 18.06
N GLY A 392 16.14 -21.05 18.40
CA GLY A 392 15.23 -20.09 19.05
C GLY A 392 14.52 -19.11 18.12
N MET A 393 14.63 -19.27 16.81
CA MET A 393 13.86 -18.44 15.85
C MET A 393 12.40 -18.91 15.77
N PHE A 394 11.47 -17.94 15.80
CA PHE A 394 10.04 -18.21 15.70
C PHE A 394 9.68 -18.67 14.27
N ASP A 395 8.83 -19.70 14.14
CA ASP A 395 8.56 -20.33 12.83
C ASP A 395 7.32 -19.75 12.09
N HIS A 396 6.50 -18.93 12.74
CA HIS A 396 5.24 -18.47 12.18
C HIS A 396 5.10 -16.95 12.25
N GLU A 397 4.81 -16.33 11.12
CA GLU A 397 4.47 -14.89 11.03
C GLU A 397 2.97 -14.63 10.94
N TYR A 398 2.19 -15.60 10.48
CA TYR A 398 0.76 -15.41 10.29
C TYR A 398 -0.04 -16.26 11.27
N ILE A 399 -0.80 -15.56 12.10
CA ILE A 399 -1.76 -16.14 13.03
C ILE A 399 -3.15 -15.80 12.50
N ASP A 400 -4.01 -16.82 12.37
CA ASP A 400 -5.38 -16.65 11.91
C ASP A 400 -6.24 -16.06 13.04
N PRO A 401 -6.65 -14.78 12.96
CA PRO A 401 -7.34 -14.15 14.05
C PRO A 401 -8.82 -14.57 14.10
N GLN A 402 -9.34 -14.71 15.31
CA GLN A 402 -10.75 -15.00 15.57
C GLN A 402 -11.53 -13.68 15.66
N VAL A 403 -12.37 -13.38 14.67
CA VAL A 403 -13.25 -12.19 14.68
C VAL A 403 -14.48 -12.49 15.54
N ILE A 404 -14.71 -11.69 16.57
CA ILE A 404 -15.82 -11.84 17.53
C ILE A 404 -16.90 -10.78 17.30
N MET A 405 -16.48 -9.55 16.93
CA MET A 405 -17.42 -8.44 16.69
C MET A 405 -16.92 -7.52 15.58
N PRO A 406 -17.81 -6.68 14.98
CA PRO A 406 -17.40 -5.72 13.97
C PRO A 406 -16.35 -4.74 14.49
N PRO A 407 -15.37 -4.35 13.62
CA PRO A 407 -14.28 -3.43 14.01
C PRO A 407 -14.80 -2.09 14.56
N GLN A 408 -15.88 -1.52 14.03
CA GLN A 408 -16.48 -0.29 14.51
C GLN A 408 -16.97 -0.43 15.94
N SER A 409 -17.70 -1.49 16.25
CA SER A 409 -18.25 -1.74 17.58
C SER A 409 -17.15 -1.90 18.63
N ALA A 410 -16.08 -2.62 18.30
CA ALA A 410 -14.94 -2.80 19.20
C ALA A 410 -14.12 -1.50 19.38
N PHE A 411 -13.95 -0.73 18.30
CA PHE A 411 -13.13 0.49 18.35
C PHE A 411 -13.82 1.61 19.15
N TYR A 412 -15.13 1.77 19.04
CA TYR A 412 -15.90 2.80 19.76
C TYR A 412 -16.53 2.33 21.07
N GLY A 413 -16.54 1.02 21.34
CA GLY A 413 -17.05 0.46 22.59
C GLY A 413 -16.24 0.85 23.83
N ASP A 414 -16.82 0.64 25.00
CA ASP A 414 -16.12 0.85 26.27
C ASP A 414 -14.93 -0.11 26.39
N LYS A 415 -13.82 0.41 26.91
CA LYS A 415 -12.56 -0.33 26.99
C LYS A 415 -11.95 -0.25 28.37
N LYS A 416 -11.17 -1.27 28.73
CA LYS A 416 -10.26 -1.28 29.87
C LYS A 416 -8.86 -1.64 29.41
N SER A 417 -7.85 -1.07 30.05
CA SER A 417 -6.45 -1.40 29.82
C SER A 417 -6.06 -2.62 30.66
N VAL A 418 -5.44 -3.61 30.04
CA VAL A 418 -4.93 -4.82 30.74
C VAL A 418 -3.50 -5.09 30.30
N PRO A 419 -2.63 -5.68 31.18
CA PRO A 419 -1.30 -6.10 30.77
C PRO A 419 -1.36 -7.05 29.57
N ILE A 420 -0.45 -6.88 28.59
CA ILE A 420 -0.44 -7.71 27.39
C ILE A 420 -0.37 -9.22 27.74
N THR A 421 0.40 -9.59 28.74
CA THR A 421 0.55 -10.98 29.20
C THR A 421 -0.72 -11.58 29.81
N GLU A 422 -1.65 -10.74 30.27
CA GLU A 422 -2.93 -11.13 30.88
C GLU A 422 -4.12 -10.94 29.93
N SER A 423 -3.88 -10.46 28.70
CA SER A 423 -4.92 -10.09 27.75
C SER A 423 -5.54 -11.28 27.01
N GLY A 424 -5.02 -12.49 27.22
CA GLY A 424 -5.52 -13.70 26.55
C GLY A 424 -7.00 -13.97 26.82
N GLY A 425 -7.77 -14.21 25.75
CA GLY A 425 -9.20 -14.46 25.79
C GLY A 425 -10.08 -13.22 25.63
N TYR A 426 -9.56 -12.01 25.88
CA TYR A 426 -10.30 -10.76 25.67
C TYR A 426 -10.45 -10.41 24.20
N ILE A 427 -11.39 -9.49 23.90
CA ILE A 427 -11.60 -8.90 22.58
C ILE A 427 -10.78 -7.62 22.48
N CYS A 428 -9.96 -7.50 21.46
CA CYS A 428 -9.13 -6.32 21.23
C CYS A 428 -9.97 -5.10 20.85
N GLY A 429 -9.69 -3.95 21.47
CA GLY A 429 -10.35 -2.66 21.20
C GLY A 429 -9.50 -1.69 20.38
N GLU A 430 -8.28 -2.08 19.97
CA GLU A 430 -7.34 -1.23 19.25
C GLU A 430 -6.52 -2.02 18.24
N PHE A 431 -5.62 -1.37 17.52
CA PHE A 431 -4.73 -2.04 16.57
C PHE A 431 -3.41 -2.41 17.22
N VAL A 432 -2.85 -3.56 16.84
CA VAL A 432 -1.43 -3.91 17.10
C VAL A 432 -0.79 -4.28 15.78
N MET A 433 0.26 -3.58 15.41
CA MET A 433 0.94 -3.74 14.11
C MET A 433 2.45 -3.68 14.26
N CYS A 434 3.18 -4.46 13.46
CA CYS A 434 4.55 -4.11 13.09
C CYS A 434 4.50 -3.07 11.96
N TYR A 435 5.37 -2.07 12.00
CA TYR A 435 5.45 -1.07 10.94
C TYR A 435 6.89 -0.84 10.48
N PRO A 436 7.15 -0.89 9.17
CA PRO A 436 6.31 -1.40 8.09
C PRO A 436 6.00 -2.90 8.21
N PRO A 437 4.98 -3.48 7.53
CA PRO A 437 4.21 -2.93 6.42
C PRO A 437 2.89 -2.26 6.81
N GLY A 438 2.49 -2.21 8.09
CA GLY A 438 1.20 -1.64 8.50
C GLY A 438 0.00 -2.59 8.29
N ILE A 439 0.27 -3.89 8.27
CA ILE A 439 -0.74 -4.96 8.32
C ILE A 439 -0.97 -5.28 9.81
N PRO A 440 -2.21 -5.20 10.31
CA PRO A 440 -2.45 -5.49 11.72
C PRO A 440 -2.20 -6.97 12.07
N ILE A 441 -1.38 -7.20 13.09
CA ILE A 441 -1.28 -8.49 13.77
C ILE A 441 -2.60 -8.76 14.48
N LEU A 442 -3.15 -7.72 15.11
CA LEU A 442 -4.40 -7.73 15.83
C LEU A 442 -5.20 -6.48 15.48
N ALA A 443 -6.47 -6.63 15.18
CA ALA A 443 -7.39 -5.55 14.85
C ALA A 443 -8.54 -5.46 15.85
N PRO A 444 -9.22 -4.30 15.95
CA PRO A 444 -10.40 -4.18 16.81
C PRO A 444 -11.46 -5.24 16.47
N GLY A 445 -12.01 -5.88 17.50
CA GLY A 445 -13.02 -6.92 17.37
C GLY A 445 -12.50 -8.35 17.30
N GLU A 446 -11.20 -8.54 17.29
CA GLU A 446 -10.56 -9.86 17.27
C GLU A 446 -10.22 -10.33 18.68
N LYS A 447 -10.29 -11.65 18.88
CA LYS A 447 -9.93 -12.31 20.14
C LYS A 447 -8.42 -12.39 20.27
N ILE A 448 -7.91 -11.97 21.40
CA ILE A 448 -6.48 -12.08 21.74
C ILE A 448 -6.20 -13.53 22.16
N THR A 449 -5.32 -14.20 21.44
CA THR A 449 -4.89 -15.58 21.75
C THR A 449 -3.47 -15.59 22.34
N GLY A 450 -3.11 -16.70 22.99
CA GLY A 450 -1.75 -16.88 23.52
C GLY A 450 -0.68 -16.83 22.43
N ASP A 451 -0.97 -17.34 21.24
CA ASP A 451 -0.05 -17.30 20.09
C ASP A 451 0.20 -15.87 19.60
N ILE A 452 -0.85 -15.03 19.57
CA ILE A 452 -0.74 -13.61 19.25
C ILE A 452 0.12 -12.87 20.26
N ILE A 453 -0.08 -13.13 21.55
CA ILE A 453 0.72 -12.55 22.65
C ILE A 453 2.19 -12.93 22.47
N ASN A 454 2.47 -14.22 22.30
CA ASN A 454 3.84 -14.71 22.12
C ASN A 454 4.51 -14.09 20.89
N TYR A 455 3.78 -13.96 19.78
CA TYR A 455 4.27 -13.31 18.58
C TYR A 455 4.61 -11.82 18.82
N ILE A 456 3.72 -11.07 19.46
CA ILE A 456 3.94 -9.66 19.77
C ILE A 456 5.18 -9.49 20.66
N LEU A 457 5.32 -10.31 21.72
CA LEU A 457 6.46 -10.25 22.64
C LEU A 457 7.77 -10.59 21.91
N TYR A 458 7.77 -11.61 21.06
CA TYR A 458 8.94 -12.00 20.26
C TYR A 458 9.33 -10.89 19.27
N ALA A 459 8.36 -10.29 18.55
CA ALA A 459 8.63 -9.19 17.63
C ALA A 459 9.25 -7.98 18.36
N LYS A 460 8.77 -7.66 19.56
CA LYS A 460 9.37 -6.63 20.42
C LYS A 460 10.81 -6.97 20.80
N GLU A 461 11.07 -8.20 21.23
CA GLU A 461 12.43 -8.67 21.59
C GLU A 461 13.39 -8.53 20.40
N LYS A 462 12.92 -8.78 19.17
CA LYS A 462 13.73 -8.63 17.95
C LYS A 462 13.88 -7.18 17.47
N GLY A 463 13.28 -6.21 18.16
CA GLY A 463 13.39 -4.80 17.83
C GLY A 463 12.41 -4.31 16.74
N CYS A 464 11.39 -5.11 16.39
CA CYS A 464 10.36 -4.65 15.45
C CYS A 464 9.62 -3.43 16.01
N MET A 465 9.48 -2.39 15.19
CA MET A 465 8.73 -1.20 15.55
C MET A 465 7.24 -1.51 15.63
N MET A 466 6.70 -1.51 16.85
CA MET A 466 5.29 -1.79 17.07
C MET A 466 4.49 -0.48 17.14
N THR A 467 3.28 -0.48 16.56
CA THR A 467 2.42 0.71 16.48
C THR A 467 0.94 0.34 16.59
N GLY A 468 0.09 1.35 16.80
CA GLY A 468 -1.37 1.23 16.74
C GLY A 468 -2.06 1.18 18.09
N THR A 469 -1.34 0.85 19.14
CA THR A 469 -1.81 0.84 20.54
C THR A 469 -1.74 2.22 21.16
N GLN A 470 -2.57 2.45 22.17
CA GLN A 470 -2.52 3.66 22.98
C GLN A 470 -1.25 3.68 23.85
N ASP A 471 -0.87 2.54 24.41
CA ASP A 471 0.42 2.34 25.10
C ASP A 471 1.50 2.06 24.05
N ILE A 472 2.39 3.03 23.82
CA ILE A 472 3.48 2.93 22.83
C ILE A 472 4.50 1.83 23.13
N ASN A 473 4.62 1.43 24.38
CA ASN A 473 5.52 0.35 24.81
C ASN A 473 4.86 -1.04 24.71
N ILE A 474 3.54 -1.09 24.48
CA ILE A 474 2.74 -2.32 24.45
C ILE A 474 2.99 -3.19 25.70
N GLU A 475 3.04 -2.57 26.85
CA GLU A 475 2.98 -3.26 28.14
C GLU A 475 1.54 -3.58 28.49
N ASN A 476 0.63 -2.68 28.06
CA ASN A 476 -0.81 -2.83 28.21
C ASN A 476 -1.51 -2.75 26.85
N ILE A 477 -2.67 -3.39 26.75
CA ILE A 477 -3.55 -3.35 25.57
C ILE A 477 -4.98 -3.01 26.00
N ASN A 478 -5.66 -2.20 25.21
CA ASN A 478 -7.06 -1.87 25.42
C ASN A 478 -7.96 -3.00 24.90
N VAL A 479 -8.75 -3.56 25.79
CA VAL A 479 -9.73 -4.61 25.49
C VAL A 479 -11.16 -4.10 25.69
N VAL A 480 -12.09 -4.65 24.92
CA VAL A 480 -13.51 -4.30 25.04
C VAL A 480 -14.05 -4.78 26.37
N VAL A 481 -14.87 -3.97 27.03
CA VAL A 481 -15.62 -4.35 28.23
C VAL A 481 -16.91 -5.01 27.77
N GLU A 482 -17.17 -6.25 28.23
CA GLU A 482 -18.43 -6.96 27.96
C GLU A 482 -19.59 -6.38 28.75
#